data_b3033e7fb2e204f3096ccb56697035a7
#
_entry.id   b3033e7fb2e204f3096ccb56697035a7
#
_cell.length_a   1.000
_cell.length_b   1.000
_cell.length_c   1.000
_cell.angle_alpha   90.00
_cell.angle_beta   90.00
_cell.angle_gamma   90.00
#
_symmetry.space_group_name_H-M   'P 1'
#
loop_
_entity.id
_entity.type
_entity.pdbx_description
1 polymer ?
#
loop_
_entity_poly.entity_id
_entity_poly.type
_entity_poly.pdbx_seq_one_letter_code
_entity_poly.pdbx_strand_id
1 'polypeptide(L)'
;MINKIQKAKEYADQPERVTFHTLTMEFRGDNSNYTLSLTPEGWSCSCPGFNKYGICPHIMAVEKMFQPMLKRDPLPYAPGQNIVSDVKKSKRYSEEPERITILSFSASFKGDNRDHTVTYDNGVWTSTSSYFKAHGVGAFTMALERILKGMVKPVSLPLATEVGGD
;
A
#
# COMPACT_ATOMS: atom_id res chain seq x y z
N MET A 1 4.58 -1.59 -24.89
CA MET A 1 5.03 -1.95 -23.52
C MET A 1 6.09 -1.00 -23.00
N ILE A 2 7.09 -0.66 -23.80
CA ILE A 2 8.16 0.24 -23.36
C ILE A 2 7.60 1.56 -22.86
N ASN A 3 6.61 2.13 -23.57
CA ASN A 3 5.97 3.36 -23.11
C ASN A 3 5.28 3.19 -21.76
N LYS A 4 4.71 2.02 -21.50
CA LYS A 4 4.04 1.76 -20.23
C LYS A 4 5.04 1.61 -19.09
N ILE A 5 6.18 1.02 -19.36
CA ILE A 5 7.25 0.91 -18.36
C ILE A 5 7.78 2.29 -18.01
N GLN A 6 8.02 3.12 -19.01
CA GLN A 6 8.51 4.48 -18.77
C GLN A 6 7.48 5.30 -18.00
N LYS A 7 6.20 5.19 -18.38
CA LYS A 7 5.14 5.90 -17.68
C LYS A 7 5.02 5.42 -16.24
N ALA A 8 5.18 4.11 -16.01
CA ALA A 8 5.14 3.56 -14.66
C ALA A 8 6.24 4.12 -13.77
N LYS A 9 7.45 4.28 -14.33
CA LYS A 9 8.55 4.89 -13.58
C LYS A 9 8.25 6.33 -13.21
N GLU A 10 7.68 7.09 -14.14
CA GLU A 10 7.30 8.48 -13.88
C GLU A 10 6.22 8.56 -12.80
N TYR A 11 5.20 7.73 -12.91
CA TYR A 11 4.12 7.71 -11.94
C TYR A 11 4.59 7.25 -10.56
N ALA A 12 5.56 6.34 -10.51
CA ALA A 12 6.09 5.87 -9.22
C ALA A 12 6.78 6.99 -8.44
N ASP A 13 7.29 8.00 -9.14
CA ASP A 13 7.88 9.17 -8.50
C ASP A 13 6.83 10.18 -8.04
N GLN A 14 5.55 9.91 -8.28
CA GLN A 14 4.44 10.80 -7.97
C GLN A 14 3.38 10.05 -7.14
N PRO A 15 3.74 9.60 -5.93
CA PRO A 15 2.79 8.80 -5.13
C PRO A 15 1.53 9.58 -4.76
N GLU A 16 1.55 10.90 -4.80
CA GLU A 16 0.35 11.70 -4.53
C GLU A 16 -0.77 11.43 -5.53
N ARG A 17 -0.49 10.79 -6.67
CA ARG A 17 -1.53 10.39 -7.62
C ARG A 17 -2.38 9.23 -7.10
N VAL A 18 -1.89 8.52 -6.09
CA VAL A 18 -2.56 7.34 -5.54
C VAL A 18 -3.38 7.76 -4.32
N THR A 19 -4.58 7.21 -4.20
CA THR A 19 -5.38 7.34 -2.98
C THR A 19 -5.87 5.95 -2.59
N PHE A 20 -5.42 5.45 -1.44
CA PHE A 20 -5.93 4.17 -0.92
C PHE A 20 -7.30 4.39 -0.29
N HIS A 21 -8.27 3.59 -0.71
CA HIS A 21 -9.62 3.59 -0.13
C HIS A 21 -9.74 2.50 0.93
N THR A 22 -9.19 1.34 0.66
CA THR A 22 -9.09 0.24 1.61
C THR A 22 -7.70 -0.35 1.53
N LEU A 23 -7.23 -0.88 2.66
CA LEU A 23 -5.88 -1.44 2.72
C LEU A 23 -5.84 -2.40 3.90
N THR A 24 -5.39 -3.62 3.66
CA THR A 24 -5.22 -4.61 4.71
C THR A 24 -3.81 -5.16 4.60
N MET A 25 -3.11 -5.25 5.72
CA MET A 25 -1.74 -5.71 5.73
C MET A 25 -1.43 -6.43 7.02
N GLU A 26 -0.39 -7.27 6.97
CA GLU A 26 0.24 -7.82 8.16
C GLU A 26 1.47 -7.00 8.47
N PHE A 27 1.70 -6.76 9.74
CA PHE A 27 2.83 -6.01 10.23
C PHE A 27 3.59 -6.86 11.23
N ARG A 28 4.88 -7.11 10.93
CA ARG A 28 5.74 -7.88 11.83
C ARG A 28 6.31 -6.95 12.88
N GLY A 29 5.72 -6.97 14.08
CA GLY A 29 6.24 -6.22 15.20
C GLY A 29 7.47 -6.92 15.79
N ASP A 30 8.00 -6.35 16.87
CA ASP A 30 9.17 -6.93 17.52
C ASP A 30 8.87 -8.29 18.16
N ASN A 31 7.66 -8.46 18.68
CA ASN A 31 7.30 -9.67 19.43
C ASN A 31 6.19 -10.49 18.79
N SER A 32 5.37 -9.89 17.96
CA SER A 32 4.20 -10.56 17.37
C SER A 32 3.89 -9.93 16.03
N ASN A 33 3.08 -10.63 15.26
CA ASN A 33 2.54 -10.11 14.01
C ASN A 33 1.14 -9.57 14.26
N TYR A 34 0.81 -8.47 13.58
CA TYR A 34 -0.48 -7.81 13.76
C TYR A 34 -1.11 -7.57 12.40
N THR A 35 -2.44 -7.44 12.38
CA THR A 35 -3.19 -7.09 11.17
C THR A 35 -3.65 -5.65 11.27
N LEU A 36 -3.34 -4.86 10.24
CA LEU A 36 -3.76 -3.48 10.12
C LEU A 36 -4.74 -3.37 8.98
N SER A 37 -5.79 -2.58 9.17
CA SER A 37 -6.78 -2.34 8.12
C SER A 37 -7.14 -0.87 8.07
N LEU A 38 -7.28 -0.37 6.86
CA LEU A 38 -7.84 0.94 6.58
C LEU A 38 -9.14 0.74 5.80
N THR A 39 -10.21 1.36 6.29
CA THR A 39 -11.51 1.35 5.62
C THR A 39 -12.00 2.80 5.59
N PRO A 40 -13.14 3.08 4.93
CA PRO A 40 -13.71 4.43 5.02
C PRO A 40 -13.97 4.90 6.43
N GLU A 41 -14.19 3.97 7.39
CA GLU A 41 -14.40 4.32 8.77
C GLU A 41 -13.12 4.63 9.54
N GLY A 42 -11.97 4.26 9.00
CA GLY A 42 -10.69 4.57 9.61
C GLY A 42 -9.78 3.37 9.76
N TRP A 43 -8.78 3.52 10.60
CA TRP A 43 -7.78 2.49 10.85
C TRP A 43 -8.21 1.52 11.93
N SER A 44 -7.70 0.30 11.84
CA SER A 44 -7.70 -0.64 12.96
C SER A 44 -6.38 -1.41 12.97
N CYS A 45 -5.98 -1.84 14.15
CA CYS A 45 -4.81 -2.69 14.34
C CYS A 45 -5.12 -3.68 15.44
N SER A 46 -4.67 -4.92 15.28
CA SER A 46 -4.98 -5.97 16.24
C SER A 46 -4.09 -5.93 17.49
N CYS A 47 -3.16 -4.98 17.60
CA CYS A 47 -2.25 -4.93 18.73
C CYS A 47 -2.96 -4.39 19.99
N PRO A 48 -2.43 -4.74 21.18
CA PRO A 48 -3.04 -4.26 22.43
C PRO A 48 -3.03 -2.75 22.57
N GLY A 49 -2.00 -2.07 22.07
CA GLY A 49 -1.90 -0.62 22.16
C GLY A 49 -3.02 0.08 21.41
N PHE A 50 -3.32 -0.36 20.20
CA PHE A 50 -4.43 0.22 19.45
C PHE A 50 -5.76 -0.06 20.12
N ASN A 51 -5.91 -1.29 20.62
CA ASN A 51 -7.14 -1.65 21.30
C ASN A 51 -7.40 -0.76 22.52
N LYS A 52 -6.32 -0.34 23.18
CA LYS A 52 -6.44 0.48 24.40
C LYS A 52 -6.55 1.98 24.08
N TYR A 53 -5.79 2.46 23.09
CA TYR A 53 -5.62 3.89 22.87
C TYR A 53 -6.22 4.41 21.57
N GLY A 54 -6.57 3.52 20.63
CA GLY A 54 -7.01 3.94 19.31
C GLY A 54 -5.89 4.43 18.41
N ILE A 55 -4.64 4.25 18.82
CA ILE A 55 -3.46 4.57 18.05
C ILE A 55 -2.30 3.69 18.55
N CYS A 56 -1.34 3.40 17.70
CA CYS A 56 -0.23 2.54 18.06
C CYS A 56 0.96 2.81 17.14
N PRO A 57 2.16 2.35 17.51
CA PRO A 57 3.34 2.57 16.66
C PRO A 57 3.21 1.97 15.26
N HIS A 58 2.45 0.90 15.10
CA HIS A 58 2.28 0.26 13.81
C HIS A 58 1.51 1.17 12.84
N ILE A 59 0.38 1.72 13.30
CA ILE A 59 -0.40 2.68 12.49
C ILE A 59 0.44 3.93 12.23
N MET A 60 1.14 4.44 13.24
CA MET A 60 1.97 5.63 13.09
C MET A 60 3.05 5.42 12.02
N ALA A 61 3.65 4.22 11.98
CA ALA A 61 4.66 3.90 10.98
C ALA A 61 4.07 3.87 9.57
N VAL A 62 2.93 3.24 9.41
CA VAL A 62 2.25 3.14 8.11
C VAL A 62 1.81 4.52 7.64
N GLU A 63 1.31 5.36 8.55
CA GLU A 63 0.97 6.74 8.20
C GLU A 63 2.18 7.49 7.66
N LYS A 64 3.35 7.32 8.27
CA LYS A 64 4.56 7.97 7.79
C LYS A 64 4.95 7.48 6.40
N MET A 65 4.89 6.17 6.20
CA MET A 65 5.36 5.56 4.95
C MET A 65 4.43 5.88 3.78
N PHE A 66 3.13 5.95 4.02
CA PHE A 66 2.14 6.06 2.97
C PHE A 66 1.44 7.41 2.92
N GLN A 67 1.92 8.39 3.65
CA GLN A 67 1.21 9.65 3.85
C GLN A 67 0.62 10.28 2.59
N PRO A 68 1.38 10.47 1.50
CA PRO A 68 0.80 11.15 0.33
C PRO A 68 -0.31 10.36 -0.34
N MET A 69 -0.43 9.07 -0.03
CA MET A 69 -1.42 8.20 -0.64
C MET A 69 -2.64 7.97 0.26
N LEU A 70 -2.64 8.51 1.46
CA LEU A 70 -3.76 8.29 2.39
C LEU A 70 -4.81 9.37 2.34
N LYS A 71 -4.42 10.61 2.04
CA LYS A 71 -5.34 11.76 1.90
C LYS A 71 -6.19 11.98 3.15
N ARG A 72 -5.61 11.75 4.30
CA ARG A 72 -6.28 11.98 5.59
C ARG A 72 -5.25 12.40 6.62
N ASP A 73 -5.71 13.09 7.65
CA ASP A 73 -4.84 13.50 8.75
C ASP A 73 -4.39 12.30 9.55
N PRO A 74 -3.16 12.33 10.09
CA PRO A 74 -2.73 11.28 11.00
C PRO A 74 -3.64 11.19 12.21
N LEU A 75 -3.72 9.99 12.80
CA LEU A 75 -4.50 9.82 14.03
C LEU A 75 -3.85 10.65 15.15
N PRO A 76 -4.68 11.26 15.99
CA PRO A 76 -4.14 12.04 17.11
C PRO A 76 -3.56 11.14 18.20
N TYR A 77 -2.64 11.65 18.97
CA TYR A 77 -2.15 10.95 20.14
C TYR A 77 -3.28 10.84 21.17
N ALA A 78 -3.20 9.79 21.98
CA ALA A 78 -4.23 9.50 22.97
C ALA A 78 -3.75 9.82 24.37
N PRO A 79 -4.65 10.22 25.28
CA PRO A 79 -4.28 10.38 26.68
C PRO A 79 -3.75 9.07 27.25
N GLY A 80 -2.65 9.14 27.98
CA GLY A 80 -2.05 7.95 28.58
C GLY A 80 -1.15 7.15 27.69
N GLN A 81 -1.11 7.47 26.39
CA GLN A 81 -0.19 6.80 25.46
C GLN A 81 1.24 7.19 25.78
N ASN A 82 2.16 6.24 25.68
CA ASN A 82 3.59 6.54 25.83
C ASN A 82 4.11 7.14 24.51
N ILE A 83 3.88 8.43 24.33
CA ILE A 83 4.16 9.11 23.06
C ILE A 83 5.62 9.02 22.68
N VAL A 84 6.54 9.23 23.62
CA VAL A 84 7.98 9.21 23.31
C VAL A 84 8.40 7.84 22.79
N SER A 85 8.00 6.79 23.47
CA SER A 85 8.34 5.42 23.08
C SER A 85 7.69 5.06 21.75
N ASP A 86 6.43 5.42 21.58
CA ASP A 86 5.69 5.07 20.36
C ASP A 86 6.22 5.82 19.14
N VAL A 87 6.60 7.09 19.29
CA VAL A 87 7.19 7.85 18.18
C VAL A 87 8.53 7.24 17.77
N LYS A 88 9.37 6.89 18.74
CA LYS A 88 10.67 6.26 18.43
C LYS A 88 10.48 4.94 17.71
N LYS A 89 9.56 4.11 18.21
CA LYS A 89 9.29 2.81 17.62
C LYS A 89 8.71 2.97 16.20
N SER A 90 7.79 3.90 16.01
CA SER A 90 7.18 4.12 14.71
C SER A 90 8.20 4.62 13.69
N LYS A 91 9.14 5.46 14.11
CA LYS A 91 10.21 5.94 13.23
C LYS A 91 11.06 4.76 12.76
N ARG A 92 11.47 3.91 13.69
CA ARG A 92 12.26 2.73 13.33
C ARG A 92 11.48 1.81 12.40
N TYR A 93 10.23 1.53 12.71
CA TYR A 93 9.39 0.67 11.89
C TYR A 93 9.20 1.25 10.48
N SER A 94 9.08 2.58 10.37
CA SER A 94 8.86 3.20 9.06
C SER A 94 10.09 3.08 8.15
N GLU A 95 11.23 2.76 8.72
CA GLU A 95 12.47 2.58 7.96
C GLU A 95 12.70 1.11 7.61
N GLU A 96 11.79 0.21 7.97
CA GLU A 96 11.92 -1.22 7.77
C GLU A 96 10.69 -1.77 7.02
N PRO A 97 10.54 -1.42 5.75
CA PRO A 97 9.34 -1.82 4.98
C PRO A 97 9.18 -3.33 4.84
N GLU A 98 10.24 -4.10 5.03
CA GLU A 98 10.16 -5.55 4.98
C GLU A 98 9.28 -6.14 6.09
N ARG A 99 8.91 -5.35 7.09
CA ARG A 99 7.99 -5.78 8.13
C ARG A 99 6.54 -5.86 7.64
N ILE A 100 6.24 -5.23 6.50
CA ILE A 100 4.88 -5.12 6.00
C ILE A 100 4.67 -6.11 4.87
N THR A 101 3.57 -6.87 4.95
CA THR A 101 3.05 -7.68 3.86
C THR A 101 1.64 -7.20 3.57
N ILE A 102 1.45 -6.58 2.41
CA ILE A 102 0.13 -6.12 2.02
C ILE A 102 -0.67 -7.33 1.54
N LEU A 103 -1.88 -7.49 2.06
CA LEU A 103 -2.78 -8.58 1.69
C LEU A 103 -3.76 -8.14 0.62
N SER A 104 -4.30 -6.95 0.74
CA SER A 104 -5.28 -6.44 -0.23
C SER A 104 -5.39 -4.93 -0.16
N PHE A 105 -5.79 -4.32 -1.26
CA PHE A 105 -6.13 -2.90 -1.26
C PHE A 105 -7.03 -2.57 -2.44
N SER A 106 -7.71 -1.43 -2.32
CA SER A 106 -8.40 -0.77 -3.41
C SER A 106 -7.93 0.68 -3.41
N ALA A 107 -7.52 1.16 -4.57
CA ALA A 107 -6.95 2.49 -4.69
C ALA A 107 -7.42 3.17 -5.97
N SER A 108 -7.51 4.49 -5.92
CA SER A 108 -7.66 5.31 -7.12
C SER A 108 -6.28 5.76 -7.56
N PHE A 109 -6.06 5.79 -8.85
CA PHE A 109 -4.81 6.26 -9.45
C PHE A 109 -5.15 7.36 -10.45
N LYS A 110 -4.65 8.56 -10.20
CA LYS A 110 -4.93 9.70 -11.07
C LYS A 110 -4.00 9.64 -12.27
N GLY A 111 -4.54 9.23 -13.41
CA GLY A 111 -3.79 9.23 -14.66
C GLY A 111 -3.76 10.62 -15.29
N ASP A 112 -3.07 10.73 -16.42
CA ASP A 112 -2.97 12.01 -17.11
C ASP A 112 -4.32 12.45 -17.69
N ASN A 113 -5.14 11.49 -18.11
CA ASN A 113 -6.41 11.78 -18.78
C ASN A 113 -7.63 11.49 -17.92
N ARG A 114 -7.55 10.51 -17.05
CA ARG A 114 -8.67 10.12 -16.20
C ARG A 114 -8.16 9.30 -15.03
N ASP A 115 -9.02 9.13 -14.04
CA ASP A 115 -8.71 8.32 -12.87
C ASP A 115 -9.02 6.87 -13.16
N HIS A 116 -8.25 5.98 -12.54
CA HIS A 116 -8.43 4.55 -12.66
C HIS A 116 -8.48 3.94 -11.28
N THR A 117 -9.15 2.78 -11.18
CA THR A 117 -9.16 2.01 -9.94
C THR A 117 -8.20 0.84 -10.11
N VAL A 118 -7.34 0.66 -9.12
CA VAL A 118 -6.40 -0.47 -9.06
C VAL A 118 -6.70 -1.24 -7.81
N THR A 119 -6.82 -2.56 -7.92
CA THR A 119 -7.01 -3.41 -6.76
C THR A 119 -5.93 -4.48 -6.71
N TYR A 120 -5.73 -5.00 -5.52
CA TYR A 120 -4.76 -6.05 -5.26
C TYR A 120 -5.36 -6.98 -4.22
N ASP A 121 -5.28 -8.29 -4.46
CA ASP A 121 -5.78 -9.28 -3.51
C ASP A 121 -4.84 -10.48 -3.56
N ASN A 122 -3.94 -10.56 -2.58
CA ASN A 122 -3.02 -11.69 -2.41
C ASN A 122 -2.28 -12.07 -3.72
N GLY A 123 -1.77 -11.06 -4.40
CA GLY A 123 -1.01 -11.27 -5.63
C GLY A 123 -1.82 -11.09 -6.90
N VAL A 124 -3.12 -10.93 -6.80
CA VAL A 124 -3.98 -10.72 -7.98
C VAL A 124 -4.24 -9.24 -8.15
N TRP A 125 -3.74 -8.68 -9.22
CA TRP A 125 -3.89 -7.26 -9.55
C TRP A 125 -5.02 -7.06 -10.54
N THR A 126 -5.76 -5.96 -10.40
CA THR A 126 -6.72 -5.52 -11.40
C THR A 126 -6.58 -4.03 -11.63
N SER A 127 -7.04 -3.56 -12.78
CA SER A 127 -7.07 -2.14 -13.11
C SER A 127 -8.20 -1.89 -14.09
N THR A 128 -8.82 -0.72 -13.98
CA THR A 128 -9.88 -0.33 -14.92
C THR A 128 -9.32 0.20 -16.23
N SER A 129 -8.00 0.31 -16.39
CA SER A 129 -7.45 0.81 -17.65
C SER A 129 -7.68 -0.17 -18.77
N SER A 130 -7.94 0.35 -19.98
CA SER A 130 -8.16 -0.49 -21.15
C SER A 130 -6.93 -1.33 -21.47
N TYR A 131 -5.75 -0.73 -21.31
CA TYR A 131 -4.51 -1.43 -21.60
C TYR A 131 -4.34 -2.64 -20.67
N PHE A 132 -4.62 -2.47 -19.38
CA PHE A 132 -4.53 -3.59 -18.45
C PHE A 132 -5.53 -4.68 -18.80
N LYS A 133 -6.75 -4.31 -19.16
CA LYS A 133 -7.78 -5.31 -19.52
C LYS A 133 -7.35 -6.13 -20.72
N ALA A 134 -6.64 -5.53 -21.65
CA ALA A 134 -6.18 -6.21 -22.85
C ALA A 134 -4.90 -7.03 -22.62
N HIS A 135 -4.03 -6.61 -21.72
CA HIS A 135 -2.68 -7.17 -21.64
C HIS A 135 -2.32 -7.77 -20.28
N GLY A 136 -3.15 -7.57 -19.24
CA GLY A 136 -2.89 -8.11 -17.91
C GLY A 136 -1.84 -7.36 -17.13
N VAL A 137 -1.33 -6.25 -17.67
CA VAL A 137 -0.33 -5.40 -17.03
C VAL A 137 -0.51 -4.00 -17.58
N GLY A 138 -0.12 -2.98 -16.84
CA GLY A 138 -0.24 -1.61 -17.31
C GLY A 138 0.53 -0.66 -16.43
N ALA A 139 0.53 0.63 -16.81
CA ALA A 139 1.34 1.64 -16.14
C ALA A 139 0.95 1.80 -14.67
N PHE A 140 -0.34 1.74 -14.36
CA PHE A 140 -0.82 2.01 -13.00
C PHE A 140 -0.45 0.88 -12.05
N THR A 141 -0.64 -0.40 -12.46
CA THR A 141 -0.26 -1.53 -11.63
C THR A 141 1.25 -1.61 -11.47
N MET A 142 2.00 -1.36 -12.54
CA MET A 142 3.47 -1.36 -12.46
C MET A 142 3.98 -0.23 -11.57
N ALA A 143 3.34 0.94 -11.61
CA ALA A 143 3.74 2.05 -10.75
C ALA A 143 3.52 1.70 -9.28
N LEU A 144 2.35 1.15 -8.95
CA LEU A 144 2.06 0.75 -7.57
C LEU A 144 2.99 -0.37 -7.11
N GLU A 145 3.29 -1.31 -8.00
CA GLU A 145 4.25 -2.36 -7.68
C GLU A 145 5.61 -1.77 -7.30
N ARG A 146 6.04 -0.73 -7.99
CA ARG A 146 7.30 -0.05 -7.67
C ARG A 146 7.22 0.73 -6.37
N ILE A 147 6.12 1.45 -6.14
CA ILE A 147 5.93 2.22 -4.91
C ILE A 147 5.91 1.29 -3.69
N LEU A 148 5.26 0.14 -3.83
CA LEU A 148 5.06 -0.81 -2.74
C LEU A 148 6.06 -1.97 -2.78
N LYS A 149 7.19 -1.78 -3.44
CA LYS A 149 8.16 -2.84 -3.64
C LYS A 149 8.55 -3.50 -2.32
N GLY A 150 8.55 -4.82 -2.35
CA GLY A 150 8.88 -5.61 -1.17
C GLY A 150 7.69 -5.89 -0.26
N MET A 151 6.57 -5.18 -0.46
CA MET A 151 5.38 -5.36 0.37
C MET A 151 4.25 -6.06 -0.38
N VAL A 152 4.37 -6.20 -1.69
CA VAL A 152 3.37 -6.85 -2.54
C VAL A 152 4.04 -7.86 -3.45
N LYS A 153 3.27 -8.80 -3.97
CA LYS A 153 3.74 -9.71 -5.00
C LYS A 153 3.72 -8.99 -6.34
N PRO A 154 4.72 -9.23 -7.20
CA PRO A 154 4.75 -8.60 -8.53
C PRO A 154 3.58 -8.99 -9.40
N VAL A 155 3.25 -8.14 -10.37
CA VAL A 155 2.25 -8.46 -11.38
C VAL A 155 2.76 -9.63 -12.20
N SER A 156 1.97 -10.70 -12.30
CA SER A 156 2.31 -11.83 -13.14
C SER A 156 1.91 -11.53 -14.57
N LEU A 157 2.86 -11.71 -15.51
CA LEU A 157 2.53 -11.59 -16.91
C LEU A 157 1.89 -12.89 -17.35
N PRO A 158 0.68 -12.85 -17.82
CA PRO A 158 0.03 -14.05 -18.26
C PRO A 158 0.82 -14.58 -19.41
N LEU A 159 0.88 -15.50 -19.70
CA LEU A 159 1.33 -16.06 -20.74
C LEU A 159 2.48 -15.75 -21.25
N ALA A 160 2.52 -14.79 -21.14
CA ALA A 160 3.61 -14.46 -21.68
C ALA A 160 4.53 -15.40 -21.46
N THR A 161 4.36 -15.57 -20.53
CA THR A 161 5.22 -16.28 -20.10
C THR A 161 5.15 -17.52 -20.66
N GLU A 162 4.19 -17.95 -20.73
CA GLU A 162 4.13 -19.19 -21.16
C GLU A 162 4.16 -19.21 -22.47
N VAL A 163 4.11 -18.32 -22.82
CA VAL A 163 4.08 -18.36 -23.98
C VAL A 163 4.99 -18.57 -24.60
N GLY A 164 5.36 -18.27 -24.20
CA GLY A 164 6.12 -18.53 -24.77
C GLY A 164 6.05 -19.39 -25.41
N GLY A 165 5.79 -19.62 -25.14
CA GLY A 165 5.88 -20.25 -25.46
C GLY A 165 5.29 -20.70 -26.12
N ASP A 166 4.91 -20.66 -26.18
CA ASP A 166 4.55 -20.97 -26.73
C ASP A 166 4.60 -21.01 -27.38
#